data_f01888ff14790ee1ed95f24c7c58579b
#
_entry.id   f01888ff14790ee1ed95f24c7c58579b
#
_cell.length_a   1.000
_cell.length_b   1.000
_cell.length_c   1.000
_cell.angle_alpha   90.00
_cell.angle_beta   90.00
_cell.angle_gamma   90.00
#
_symmetry.space_group_name_H-M   'P 1'
#
loop_
_entity.id
_entity.type
_entity.pdbx_description
1 polymer ?
#
loop_
_entity_poly.entity_id
_entity_poly.type
_entity_poly.pdbx_seq_one_letter_code
_entity_poly.pdbx_strand_id
1 'polypeptide(L)' 'SIVEVDSKTQLQEYSLKFFKALPVYKNLSNKGPSHKPSFRISVKITNSKLCIGEGTSKKKAEQLAASKLLKTLNL' A
#
# COMPACT_ATOMS: atom_id res chain seq x y z
N SER A 1 -2.51 -24.40 -6.08
CA SER A 1 -2.13 -23.06 -6.56
C SER A 1 -2.13 -22.07 -5.40
N ILE A 2 -1.19 -21.17 -5.44
CA ILE A 2 -1.10 -20.14 -4.43
C ILE A 2 -1.93 -18.96 -4.87
N VAL A 3 -2.88 -18.59 -4.04
CA VAL A 3 -3.68 -17.39 -4.29
C VAL A 3 -2.95 -16.23 -3.62
N GLU A 4 -2.44 -15.31 -4.43
CA GLU A 4 -1.85 -14.09 -3.89
C GLU A 4 -2.95 -13.22 -3.31
N VAL A 5 -2.77 -12.85 -2.05
CA VAL A 5 -3.70 -11.92 -1.42
C VAL A 5 -3.39 -10.52 -1.96
N ASP A 6 -4.37 -9.88 -2.58
CA ASP A 6 -4.22 -8.50 -3.02
C ASP A 6 -4.39 -7.60 -1.80
N SER A 7 -3.27 -7.13 -1.28
CA SER A 7 -3.27 -6.31 -0.08
C SER A 7 -4.01 -4.99 -0.28
N LYS A 8 -3.92 -4.41 -1.47
CA LYS A 8 -4.66 -3.18 -1.77
C LYS A 8 -6.16 -3.41 -1.68
N THR A 9 -6.65 -4.50 -2.26
CA THR A 9 -8.06 -4.83 -2.23
C THR A 9 -8.52 -5.11 -0.80
N GLN A 10 -7.74 -5.87 -0.06
CA GLN A 10 -8.06 -6.18 1.33
C GLN A 10 -8.14 -4.92 2.19
N LEU A 11 -7.17 -4.03 2.02
CA LEU A 11 -7.15 -2.77 2.75
C LEU A 11 -8.33 -1.87 2.36
N GLN A 12 -8.67 -1.83 1.08
CA GLN A 12 -9.81 -1.06 0.59
C GLN A 12 -11.11 -1.56 1.20
N GLU A 13 -11.31 -2.86 1.21
CA GLU A 13 -12.52 -3.45 1.79
C GLU A 13 -12.63 -3.12 3.29
N TYR A 14 -11.52 -3.23 4.00
CA TYR A 14 -11.48 -2.88 5.42
C TYR A 14 -11.82 -1.41 5.65
N SER A 15 -11.18 -0.52 4.89
CA SER A 15 -11.37 0.92 5.04
C SER A 15 -12.80 1.34 4.73
N LEU A 16 -13.37 0.80 3.67
CA LEU A 16 -14.76 1.08 3.30
C LEU A 16 -15.75 0.54 4.34
N LYS A 17 -15.48 -0.67 4.85
CA LYS A 17 -16.36 -1.29 5.83
C LYS A 17 -16.42 -0.52 7.15
N PHE A 18 -15.27 -0.12 7.67
CA PHE A 18 -15.21 0.48 9.00
C PHE A 18 -15.25 2.00 8.99
N PHE A 19 -14.82 2.65 7.93
CA PHE A 19 -14.71 4.10 7.89
C PHE A 19 -15.43 4.74 6.72
N LYS A 20 -15.95 3.93 5.78
CA LYS A 20 -16.64 4.40 4.57
C LYS A 20 -15.80 5.38 3.78
N ALA A 21 -14.49 5.13 3.77
CA ALA A 21 -13.53 5.96 3.07
C ALA A 21 -12.48 5.08 2.40
N LEU A 22 -11.97 5.54 1.27
CA LEU A 22 -10.92 4.84 0.57
C LEU A 22 -9.55 5.11 1.18
N PRO A 23 -8.62 4.16 1.12
CA PRO A 23 -7.23 4.43 1.51
C PRO A 23 -6.64 5.53 0.64
N VAL A 24 -5.75 6.33 1.21
CA VAL A 24 -5.09 7.40 0.51
C VAL A 24 -3.65 7.00 0.24
N TYR A 25 -3.28 6.93 -1.04
CA TYR A 25 -1.94 6.62 -1.47
C TYR A 25 -1.25 7.88 -1.97
N LYS A 26 0.02 8.05 -1.63
CA LYS A 26 0.82 9.17 -2.13
C LYS A 26 2.14 8.66 -2.65
N ASN A 27 2.51 9.13 -3.84
CA ASN A 27 3.80 8.83 -4.43
C ASN A 27 4.83 9.79 -3.83
N LEU A 28 5.75 9.24 -3.04
CA LEU A 28 6.72 10.05 -2.31
C LEU A 28 7.96 10.34 -3.16
N SER A 29 8.44 9.37 -3.93
CA SER A 29 9.60 9.58 -4.77
C SER A 29 9.71 8.48 -5.83
N ASN A 30 10.30 8.86 -6.96
CA ASN A 30 10.69 7.94 -8.01
C ASN A 30 12.20 8.10 -8.15
N LYS A 31 12.97 7.13 -7.68
CA LYS A 31 14.43 7.19 -7.72
C LYS A 31 15.00 6.03 -8.51
N GLY A 32 16.28 6.15 -8.82
CA GLY A 32 17.01 5.12 -9.54
C GLY A 32 17.05 5.38 -11.03
N PRO A 33 17.96 4.69 -11.72
CA PRO A 33 18.06 4.80 -13.18
C PRO A 33 16.82 4.21 -13.85
N SER A 34 16.57 4.62 -15.08
CA SER A 34 15.35 4.20 -15.79
C SER A 34 15.25 2.69 -15.96
N HIS A 35 16.36 1.96 -15.96
CA HIS A 35 16.35 0.50 -16.06
C HIS A 35 16.19 -0.19 -14.70
N LYS A 36 16.30 0.56 -13.60
CA LYS A 36 16.04 0.04 -12.24
C LYS A 36 15.31 1.10 -11.43
N PRO A 37 14.05 1.38 -11.78
CA PRO A 37 13.30 2.39 -11.04
C PRO A 37 13.01 1.92 -9.62
N SER A 38 12.95 2.87 -8.73
CA SER A 38 12.54 2.63 -7.35
C SER A 38 11.43 3.60 -7.01
N PHE A 39 10.29 3.06 -6.58
CA PHE A 39 9.12 3.85 -6.22
C PHE A 39 8.89 3.75 -4.72
N ARG A 40 8.51 4.86 -4.15
CA ARG A 40 8.22 4.95 -2.74
C ARG A 40 6.85 5.56 -2.56
N ILE A 41 5.95 4.77 -1.97
CA ILE A 41 4.54 5.17 -1.87
C ILE A 41 4.09 4.98 -0.43
N SER A 42 3.37 5.98 0.07
CA SER A 42 2.75 5.88 1.38
C SER A 42 1.28 5.55 1.24
N VAL A 43 0.73 4.90 2.28
CA VAL A 43 -0.69 4.65 2.37
C VAL A 43 -1.17 4.94 3.78
N LYS A 44 -2.37 5.44 3.87
CA LYS A 44 -3.01 5.74 5.14
C LYS A 44 -4.52 5.55 5.00
N ILE A 45 -5.14 5.04 6.05
CA ILE A 45 -6.59 5.02 6.17
C ILE A 45 -6.99 5.85 7.39
N THR A 46 -8.30 6.01 7.59
CA THR A 46 -8.80 6.79 8.72
C THR A 46 -8.29 6.19 10.05
N ASN A 47 -7.77 7.04 10.91
CA ASN A 47 -7.27 6.66 12.24
C ASN A 47 -6.11 5.66 12.23
N SER A 48 -5.37 5.58 11.14
CA SER A 48 -4.23 4.69 11.05
C SER A 48 -2.91 5.43 11.00
N LYS A 49 -1.83 4.68 11.21
CA LYS A 49 -0.49 5.17 10.94
C LYS A 49 -0.27 5.22 9.43
N LEU A 50 0.64 6.08 9.02
CA LEU A 50 1.09 6.12 7.64
C LEU A 50 2.15 5.03 7.45
N CYS A 51 1.98 4.19 6.44
CA CYS A 51 2.93 3.14 6.11
C CYS A 51 3.52 3.38 4.74
N ILE A 52 4.79 3.03 4.55
CA ILE A 52 5.51 3.27 3.31
C ILE A 52 5.97 1.94 2.73
N GLY A 53 5.76 1.78 1.43
CA GLY A 53 6.25 0.64 0.68
C GLY A 53 7.17 1.10 -0.44
N GLU A 54 8.18 0.30 -0.72
CA GLU A 54 9.09 0.53 -1.83
C GLU A 54 9.02 -0.65 -2.79
N GLY A 55 9.16 -0.36 -4.06
CA GLY A 55 9.14 -1.42 -5.07
C GLY A 55 9.66 -0.93 -6.40
N THR A 56 9.85 -1.87 -7.32
CA THR A 56 10.36 -1.59 -8.65
C THR A 56 9.27 -1.06 -9.60
N SER A 57 8.03 -1.05 -9.14
CA SER A 57 6.91 -0.44 -9.86
C SER A 57 5.98 0.21 -8.84
N LYS A 58 5.15 1.14 -9.32
CA LYS A 58 4.15 1.78 -8.45
C LYS A 58 3.24 0.73 -7.83
N LYS A 59 2.79 -0.24 -8.62
CA LYS A 59 1.91 -1.29 -8.15
C LYS A 59 2.55 -2.10 -7.02
N LYS A 60 3.80 -2.50 -7.20
CA LYS A 60 4.51 -3.25 -6.15
C LYS A 60 4.69 -2.43 -4.89
N ALA A 61 5.04 -1.15 -5.03
CA ALA A 61 5.20 -0.27 -3.88
C ALA A 61 3.88 -0.08 -3.13
N GLU A 62 2.77 0.10 -3.86
CA GLU A 62 1.44 0.23 -3.26
C GLU A 62 1.03 -1.04 -2.52
N GLN A 63 1.26 -2.21 -3.14
CA GLN A 63 0.92 -3.49 -2.52
C GLN A 63 1.72 -3.70 -1.23
N LEU A 64 3.00 -3.36 -1.25
CA LEU A 64 3.83 -3.50 -0.06
C LEU A 64 3.39 -2.53 1.04
N ALA A 65 3.09 -1.29 0.69
CA ALA A 65 2.60 -0.32 1.66
C ALA A 65 1.30 -0.80 2.30
N ALA A 66 0.35 -1.28 1.48
CA ALA A 66 -0.91 -1.81 1.99
C ALA A 66 -0.69 -3.02 2.89
N SER A 67 0.21 -3.92 2.50
CA SER A 67 0.54 -5.11 3.31
C SER A 67 1.08 -4.72 4.68
N LYS A 68 1.96 -3.73 4.72
CA LYS A 68 2.52 -3.25 5.99
C LYS A 68 1.43 -2.68 6.88
N LEU A 69 0.52 -1.89 6.30
CA LEU A 69 -0.56 -1.30 7.08
C LEU A 69 -1.51 -2.38 7.63
N LEU A 70 -1.84 -3.37 6.81
CA LEU A 70 -2.68 -4.49 7.26
C LEU A 70 -2.06 -5.21 8.45
N LYS A 71 -0.75 -5.38 8.47
CA LYS A 71 -0.06 -6.01 9.60
C LYS A 71 -0.21 -5.19 10.88
N THR A 72 -0.16 -3.86 10.77
CA THR A 72 -0.36 -3.01 11.95
C THR A 72 -1.78 -3.08 12.47
N LEU A 73 -2.73 -3.44 11.63
CA LEU A 73 -4.14 -3.59 12.01
C LEU A 73 -4.46 -5.00 12.51
N ASN A 74 -3.48 -5.88 12.55
CA ASN A 74 -3.64 -7.29 12.93
C ASN A 74 -4.62 -8.06 12.03
N LEU A 75 -4.52 -7.78 10.75
CA LEU A 75 -5.36 -8.46 9.76
C LEU A 75 -4.58 -9.50 8.97
#